data_88f73717a7ffe84c7f2d7b65f067b95c
#
_entry.id   88f73717a7ffe84c7f2d7b65f067b95c
#
_cell.length_a   1.000
_cell.length_b   1.000
_cell.length_c   1.000
_cell.angle_alpha   90.00
_cell.angle_beta   90.00
_cell.angle_gamma   90.00
#
_symmetry.space_group_name_H-M   'P 1'
#
loop_
_entity.id
_entity.type
_entity.pdbx_description
1 polymer ?
#
loop_
_entity_poly.entity_id
_entity_poly.type
_entity_poly.pdbx_seq_one_letter_code
_entity_poly.pdbx_strand_id
1 'polypeptide(L)'
;SRERAEFLAGMLEFLSRQNLLVETVMRTKEGEPLASEEEEQQKYILVDAFRGAECDTKSREDMICAAGLLAGLHNASKAYQGEVPEFVKNRADVLYLLYEKHNRELKQVRRYIRSGKKRNPFEELFLRSYDSFYEKAAKVTELLKGRMPSEELTGFCHGDYNQHNVI
;
A
#
# COMPACT_ATOMS: atom_id res chain seq x y z
N SER A 1 5.32 10.18 -12.37
CA SER A 1 6.57 10.65 -13.00
C SER A 1 7.26 9.48 -13.70
N ARG A 2 8.13 9.77 -14.67
CA ARG A 2 8.93 8.75 -15.39
C ARG A 2 9.78 7.92 -14.41
N GLU A 3 10.46 8.58 -13.50
CA GLU A 3 11.30 7.92 -12.47
C GLU A 3 10.51 6.87 -11.66
N ARG A 4 9.27 7.19 -11.27
CA ARG A 4 8.40 6.21 -10.59
C ARG A 4 8.05 5.02 -11.46
N ALA A 5 7.78 5.24 -12.73
CA ALA A 5 7.44 4.17 -13.65
C ALA A 5 8.64 3.26 -13.93
N GLU A 6 9.82 3.82 -14.11
CA GLU A 6 11.06 3.05 -14.27
C GLU A 6 11.37 2.22 -13.03
N PHE A 7 11.26 2.81 -11.83
CA PHE A 7 11.47 2.08 -10.60
C PHE A 7 10.46 0.93 -10.45
N LEU A 8 9.17 1.19 -10.73
CA LEU A 8 8.13 0.16 -10.67
C LEU A 8 8.40 -0.96 -11.66
N ALA A 9 8.72 -0.62 -12.92
CA ALA A 9 9.02 -1.60 -13.96
C ALA A 9 10.21 -2.48 -13.56
N GLY A 10 11.31 -1.88 -13.10
CA GLY A 10 12.50 -2.61 -12.66
C GLY A 10 12.24 -3.51 -11.45
N MET A 11 11.43 -3.05 -10.50
CA MET A 11 11.07 -3.85 -9.32
C MET A 11 10.18 -5.05 -9.71
N LEU A 12 9.15 -4.83 -10.54
CA LEU A 12 8.26 -5.91 -10.98
C LEU A 12 8.99 -6.94 -11.84
N GLU A 13 9.87 -6.50 -12.75
CA GLU A 13 10.75 -7.41 -13.52
C GLU A 13 11.66 -8.24 -12.58
N PHE A 14 12.24 -7.61 -11.56
CA PHE A 14 13.07 -8.31 -10.58
C PHE A 14 12.26 -9.37 -9.84
N LEU A 15 11.08 -9.03 -9.31
CA LEU A 15 10.21 -9.95 -8.58
C LEU A 15 9.76 -11.12 -9.47
N SER A 16 9.40 -10.86 -10.72
CA SER A 16 9.06 -11.89 -11.71
C SER A 16 10.21 -12.87 -11.95
N ARG A 17 11.46 -12.38 -12.02
CA ARG A 17 12.67 -13.23 -12.12
C ARG A 17 12.93 -14.08 -10.88
N GLN A 18 12.36 -13.69 -9.72
CA GLN A 18 12.37 -14.51 -8.49
C GLN A 18 11.24 -15.54 -8.44
N ASN A 19 10.59 -15.82 -9.57
CA ASN A 19 9.44 -16.72 -9.72
C ASN A 19 8.21 -16.30 -8.91
N LEU A 20 8.06 -15.01 -8.62
CA LEU A 20 6.82 -14.48 -8.10
C LEU A 20 5.88 -14.14 -9.25
N LEU A 21 4.62 -14.55 -9.13
CA LEU A 21 3.56 -14.14 -10.04
C LEU A 21 3.18 -12.70 -9.71
N VAL A 22 3.78 -11.77 -10.42
CA VAL A 22 3.48 -10.34 -10.36
C VAL A 22 3.29 -9.82 -11.77
N GLU A 23 2.41 -8.84 -11.94
CA GLU A 23 2.26 -8.14 -13.21
C GLU A 23 3.59 -7.50 -13.62
N THR A 24 3.86 -7.41 -14.91
CA THR A 24 5.04 -6.73 -15.44
C THR A 24 4.64 -5.56 -16.33
N VAL A 25 5.48 -4.53 -16.33
CA VAL A 25 5.22 -3.33 -17.13
C VAL A 25 5.65 -3.58 -18.58
N MET A 26 4.71 -3.45 -19.49
CA MET A 26 4.98 -3.49 -20.94
C MET A 26 5.63 -2.17 -21.36
N ARG A 27 6.75 -2.28 -22.07
CA ARG A 27 7.45 -1.09 -22.58
C ARG A 27 6.92 -0.68 -23.95
N THR A 28 6.94 0.61 -24.21
CA THR A 28 6.64 1.15 -25.56
C THR A 28 7.68 0.66 -26.59
N LYS A 29 7.45 0.95 -27.86
CA LYS A 29 8.41 0.62 -28.93
C LYS A 29 9.75 1.32 -28.74
N GLU A 30 9.77 2.45 -28.06
CA GLU A 30 10.95 3.24 -27.69
C GLU A 30 11.63 2.73 -26.41
N GLY A 31 11.08 1.69 -25.77
CA GLY A 31 11.60 1.11 -24.54
C GLY A 31 11.16 1.82 -23.26
N GLU A 32 10.21 2.77 -23.33
CA GLU A 32 9.74 3.54 -22.20
C GLU A 32 8.66 2.78 -21.39
N PRO A 33 8.63 2.89 -20.06
CA PRO A 33 7.60 2.28 -19.23
C PRO A 33 6.30 3.09 -19.20
N LEU A 34 6.32 4.32 -19.72
CA LEU A 34 5.18 5.23 -19.79
C LEU A 34 4.85 5.52 -21.25
N ALA A 35 3.59 5.35 -21.59
CA ALA A 35 3.01 5.94 -22.79
C ALA A 35 2.36 7.28 -22.43
N SER A 36 2.46 8.26 -23.31
CA SER A 36 1.77 9.55 -23.20
C SER A 36 0.93 9.80 -24.43
N GLU A 37 -0.28 10.26 -24.21
CA GLU A 37 -1.14 10.74 -25.27
C GLU A 37 -1.03 12.27 -25.30
N GLU A 38 -0.57 12.81 -26.43
CA GLU A 38 -0.24 14.24 -26.56
C GLU A 38 -1.48 15.13 -26.46
N GLU A 39 -2.62 14.67 -26.98
CA GLU A 39 -3.86 15.44 -26.99
C GLU A 39 -4.48 15.59 -25.57
N GLU A 40 -4.37 14.58 -24.72
CA GLU A 40 -5.02 14.57 -23.40
C GLU A 40 -4.06 14.89 -22.24
N GLN A 41 -2.76 15.02 -22.49
CA GLN A 41 -1.70 15.17 -21.47
C GLN A 41 -1.71 14.05 -20.40
N GLN A 42 -2.33 12.91 -20.73
CA GLN A 42 -2.41 11.77 -19.83
C GLN A 42 -1.24 10.83 -20.04
N LYS A 43 -0.85 10.17 -18.97
CA LYS A 43 0.24 9.18 -18.96
C LYS A 43 -0.31 7.84 -18.51
N TYR A 44 0.04 6.81 -19.27
CA TYR A 44 -0.44 5.46 -19.05
C TYR A 44 0.74 4.52 -18.77
N ILE A 45 0.51 3.56 -17.90
CA ILE A 45 1.34 2.36 -17.74
C ILE A 45 0.50 1.20 -18.21
N LEU A 46 1.03 0.39 -19.12
CA LEU A 46 0.42 -0.86 -19.54
C LEU A 46 1.10 -2.00 -18.79
N VAL A 47 0.30 -2.85 -18.17
CA VAL A 47 0.77 -4.05 -17.47
C VAL A 47 0.10 -5.28 -18.06
N ASP A 48 0.74 -6.43 -17.95
CA ASP A 48 0.10 -7.70 -18.26
C ASP A 48 -0.95 -8.05 -17.17
N ALA A 49 -1.98 -8.76 -17.57
CA ALA A 49 -3.06 -9.15 -16.70
C ALA A 49 -3.08 -10.67 -16.50
N PHE A 50 -3.27 -11.10 -15.28
CA PHE A 50 -3.49 -12.51 -14.97
C PHE A 50 -4.96 -12.89 -15.18
N ARG A 51 -5.16 -14.16 -15.55
CA ARG A 51 -6.49 -14.77 -15.57
C ARG A 51 -6.65 -15.57 -14.29
N GLY A 52 -7.70 -15.30 -13.56
CA GLY A 52 -7.98 -15.98 -12.29
C GLY A 52 -9.22 -15.41 -11.63
N ALA A 53 -9.52 -15.91 -10.46
CA ALA A 53 -10.53 -15.35 -9.57
C ALA A 53 -9.83 -14.52 -8.49
N GLU A 54 -10.48 -13.45 -8.05
CA GLU A 54 -10.02 -12.70 -6.89
C GLU A 54 -10.02 -13.59 -5.64
N CYS A 55 -9.11 -13.31 -4.73
CA CYS A 55 -8.98 -14.01 -3.46
C CYS A 55 -10.31 -13.96 -2.66
N ASP A 56 -10.89 -15.13 -2.36
CA ASP A 56 -12.06 -15.19 -1.49
C ASP A 56 -11.64 -15.10 -0.02
N THR A 57 -11.95 -13.98 0.61
CA THR A 57 -11.65 -13.74 2.03
C THR A 57 -12.38 -14.69 3.00
N LYS A 58 -13.35 -15.47 2.51
CA LYS A 58 -14.04 -16.51 3.28
C LYS A 58 -13.39 -17.89 3.10
N SER A 59 -12.57 -18.06 2.07
CA SER A 59 -11.78 -19.28 1.83
C SER A 59 -10.52 -19.22 2.70
N ARG A 60 -10.38 -20.24 3.56
CA ARG A 60 -9.18 -20.38 4.39
C ARG A 60 -7.93 -20.65 3.54
N GLU A 61 -8.08 -21.41 2.47
CA GLU A 61 -7.03 -21.78 1.53
C GLU A 61 -6.51 -20.52 0.83
N ASP A 62 -7.39 -19.68 0.30
CA ASP A 62 -7.02 -18.43 -0.38
C ASP A 62 -6.29 -17.47 0.57
N MET A 63 -6.80 -17.34 1.79
CA MET A 63 -6.15 -16.49 2.81
C MET A 63 -4.74 -16.97 3.17
N ILE A 64 -4.53 -18.30 3.24
CA ILE A 64 -3.19 -18.87 3.48
C ILE A 64 -2.29 -18.62 2.27
N CYS A 65 -2.78 -18.84 1.05
CA CYS A 65 -2.02 -18.57 -0.17
C CYS A 65 -1.65 -17.09 -0.28
N ALA A 66 -2.60 -16.19 -0.04
CA ALA A 66 -2.35 -14.74 -0.08
C ALA A 66 -1.28 -14.33 0.95
N ALA A 67 -1.36 -14.83 2.18
CA ALA A 67 -0.35 -14.57 3.20
C ALA A 67 1.04 -15.11 2.80
N GLY A 68 1.08 -16.29 2.18
CA GLY A 68 2.30 -16.89 1.65
C GLY A 68 2.93 -16.07 0.52
N LEU A 69 2.10 -15.60 -0.42
CA LEU A 69 2.54 -14.71 -1.50
C LEU A 69 3.11 -13.40 -0.97
N LEU A 70 2.43 -12.78 0.00
CA LEU A 70 2.93 -11.54 0.63
C LEU A 70 4.28 -11.76 1.32
N ALA A 71 4.44 -12.86 2.04
CA ALA A 71 5.70 -13.21 2.67
C ALA A 71 6.81 -13.45 1.62
N GLY A 72 6.48 -14.13 0.52
CA GLY A 72 7.37 -14.32 -0.63
C GLY A 72 7.83 -13.00 -1.24
N LEU A 73 6.90 -12.07 -1.46
CA LEU A 73 7.19 -10.73 -1.97
C LEU A 73 8.13 -9.96 -1.03
N HIS A 74 7.85 -9.96 0.27
CA HIS A 74 8.69 -9.27 1.24
C HIS A 74 10.10 -9.87 1.29
N ASN A 75 10.22 -11.20 1.25
CA ASN A 75 11.54 -11.86 1.27
C ASN A 75 12.33 -11.62 -0.02
N ALA A 76 11.69 -11.75 -1.19
CA ALA A 76 12.32 -11.50 -2.47
C ALA A 76 12.77 -10.04 -2.60
N SER A 77 11.92 -9.10 -2.19
CA SER A 77 12.21 -7.66 -2.32
C SER A 77 13.44 -7.20 -1.52
N LYS A 78 13.81 -7.91 -0.45
CA LYS A 78 15.05 -7.64 0.31
C LYS A 78 16.32 -7.88 -0.52
N ALA A 79 16.26 -8.75 -1.51
CA ALA A 79 17.40 -9.06 -2.38
C ALA A 79 17.54 -8.08 -3.56
N TYR A 80 16.68 -7.08 -3.66
CA TYR A 80 16.74 -6.09 -4.74
C TYR A 80 17.99 -5.24 -4.63
N GLN A 81 18.82 -5.27 -5.70
CA GLN A 81 20.08 -4.52 -5.79
C GLN A 81 20.01 -3.32 -6.74
N GLY A 82 18.82 -3.03 -7.29
CA GLY A 82 18.62 -1.89 -8.17
C GLY A 82 18.70 -0.55 -7.43
N GLU A 83 18.82 0.52 -8.19
CA GLU A 83 18.81 1.86 -7.61
C GLU A 83 17.44 2.16 -6.99
N VAL A 84 17.46 2.61 -5.73
CA VAL A 84 16.26 3.00 -5.00
C VAL A 84 16.16 4.51 -5.01
N PRO A 85 15.12 5.09 -5.64
CA PRO A 85 14.95 6.54 -5.69
C PRO A 85 14.74 7.17 -4.32
N GLU A 86 15.14 8.43 -4.17
CA GLU A 86 15.00 9.16 -2.91
C GLU A 86 13.56 9.24 -2.40
N PHE A 87 12.58 9.34 -3.30
CA PHE A 87 11.16 9.36 -2.90
C PHE A 87 10.68 8.04 -2.26
N VAL A 88 11.45 6.95 -2.40
CA VAL A 88 11.21 5.66 -1.74
C VAL A 88 12.00 5.58 -0.43
N LYS A 89 13.28 5.99 -0.44
CA LYS A 89 14.17 5.94 0.74
C LYS A 89 13.65 6.75 1.92
N ASN A 90 13.10 7.93 1.64
CA ASN A 90 12.67 8.90 2.67
C ASN A 90 11.34 8.57 3.35
N ARG A 91 10.89 7.31 3.31
CA ARG A 91 9.62 6.89 3.92
C ARG A 91 9.75 6.19 5.28
N ALA A 92 10.94 6.12 5.86
CA ALA A 92 11.13 5.43 7.14
C ALA A 92 10.30 6.02 8.30
N ASP A 93 10.10 7.35 8.30
CA ASP A 93 9.28 8.05 9.31
C ASP A 93 7.77 8.03 9.01
N VAL A 94 7.37 7.43 7.89
CA VAL A 94 6.00 7.57 7.38
C VAL A 94 4.99 6.92 8.33
N LEU A 95 5.33 5.82 8.98
CA LEU A 95 4.36 5.11 9.82
C LEU A 95 3.90 5.98 10.99
N TYR A 96 4.83 6.58 11.75
CA TYR A 96 4.50 7.50 12.83
C TYR A 96 3.68 8.69 12.34
N LEU A 97 4.12 9.34 11.26
CA LEU A 97 3.45 10.50 10.68
C LEU A 97 2.05 10.16 10.15
N LEU A 98 1.87 8.96 9.58
CA LEU A 98 0.57 8.47 9.14
C LEU A 98 -0.38 8.27 10.33
N TYR A 99 0.07 7.65 11.41
CA TYR A 99 -0.74 7.50 12.62
C TYR A 99 -1.12 8.85 13.22
N GLU A 100 -0.20 9.81 13.29
CA GLU A 100 -0.52 11.16 13.75
C GLU A 100 -1.57 11.83 12.84
N LYS A 101 -1.41 11.72 11.53
CA LYS A 101 -2.36 12.27 10.55
C LYS A 101 -3.73 11.66 10.74
N HIS A 102 -3.83 10.32 10.75
CA HIS A 102 -5.10 9.62 10.87
C HIS A 102 -5.77 9.86 12.23
N ASN A 103 -5.01 10.00 13.30
CA ASN A 103 -5.57 10.40 14.61
C ASN A 103 -6.18 11.82 14.58
N ARG A 104 -5.58 12.74 13.81
CA ARG A 104 -6.19 14.07 13.60
C ARG A 104 -7.47 13.97 12.77
N GLU A 105 -7.47 13.17 11.72
CA GLU A 105 -8.64 12.91 10.88
C GLU A 105 -9.78 12.28 11.68
N LEU A 106 -9.51 11.27 12.51
CA LEU A 106 -10.50 10.67 13.41
C LEU A 106 -11.16 11.70 14.33
N LYS A 107 -10.38 12.65 14.88
CA LYS A 107 -10.93 13.76 15.67
C LYS A 107 -11.84 14.66 14.83
N GLN A 108 -11.48 14.92 13.58
CA GLN A 108 -12.30 15.75 12.67
C GLN A 108 -13.62 15.05 12.33
N VAL A 109 -13.58 13.76 12.01
CA VAL A 109 -14.78 12.94 11.77
C VAL A 109 -15.70 12.95 12.98
N ARG A 110 -15.13 12.73 14.20
CA ARG A 110 -15.93 12.82 15.44
C ARG A 110 -16.63 14.17 15.59
N ARG A 111 -15.91 15.28 15.35
CA ARG A 111 -16.49 16.63 15.44
C ARG A 111 -17.62 16.81 14.42
N TYR A 112 -17.39 16.37 13.20
CA TYR A 112 -18.38 16.44 12.14
C TYR A 112 -19.67 15.70 12.53
N ILE A 113 -19.57 14.44 12.95
CA ILE A 113 -20.73 13.63 13.36
C ILE A 113 -21.44 14.25 14.56
N ARG A 114 -20.69 14.80 15.55
CA ARG A 114 -21.29 15.46 16.71
C ARG A 114 -22.05 16.73 16.36
N SER A 115 -21.66 17.45 15.35
CA SER A 115 -22.33 18.67 14.90
C SER A 115 -23.63 18.40 14.12
N GLY A 116 -23.82 17.17 13.61
CA GLY A 116 -25.02 16.79 12.87
C GLY A 116 -26.27 16.70 13.78
N LYS A 117 -27.40 17.17 13.25
CA LYS A 117 -28.70 17.13 13.97
C LYS A 117 -29.34 15.75 13.98
N LYS A 118 -29.09 14.95 12.94
CA LYS A 118 -29.57 13.57 12.82
C LYS A 118 -28.38 12.66 12.55
N ARG A 119 -28.39 11.47 13.14
CA ARG A 119 -27.34 10.47 12.99
C ARG A 119 -27.93 9.20 12.43
N ASN A 120 -27.17 8.56 11.55
CA ASN A 120 -27.48 7.21 11.10
C ASN A 120 -26.89 6.16 12.08
N PRO A 121 -27.29 4.87 11.98
CA PRO A 121 -26.82 3.83 12.89
C PRO A 121 -25.30 3.65 12.91
N PHE A 122 -24.62 3.88 11.77
CA PHE A 122 -23.17 3.82 11.69
C PHE A 122 -22.50 4.94 12.49
N GLU A 123 -23.00 6.16 12.36
CA GLU A 123 -22.51 7.33 13.10
C GLU A 123 -22.66 7.18 14.60
N GLU A 124 -23.78 6.58 15.04
CA GLU A 124 -24.01 6.26 16.45
C GLU A 124 -23.05 5.20 16.96
N LEU A 125 -22.82 4.13 16.20
CA LEU A 125 -21.84 3.09 16.50
C LEU A 125 -20.43 3.68 16.57
N PHE A 126 -20.05 4.51 15.58
CA PHE A 126 -18.77 5.20 15.57
C PHE A 126 -18.55 6.01 16.85
N LEU A 127 -19.52 6.83 17.25
CA LEU A 127 -19.39 7.66 18.47
C LEU A 127 -19.28 6.83 19.74
N ARG A 128 -20.01 5.71 19.84
CA ARG A 128 -19.90 4.79 21.00
C ARG A 128 -18.54 4.14 21.11
N SER A 129 -17.96 3.78 19.98
CA SER A 129 -16.70 3.04 19.94
C SER A 129 -15.48 3.97 19.94
N TYR A 130 -15.68 5.24 19.61
CA TYR A 130 -14.61 6.19 19.33
C TYR A 130 -13.57 6.27 20.44
N ASP A 131 -13.99 6.49 21.69
CA ASP A 131 -13.05 6.77 22.78
C ASP A 131 -12.12 5.58 23.02
N SER A 132 -12.65 4.34 22.99
CA SER A 132 -11.86 3.13 23.16
C SER A 132 -10.86 2.90 22.00
N PHE A 133 -11.30 3.12 20.74
CA PHE A 133 -10.39 2.97 19.60
C PHE A 133 -9.36 4.08 19.53
N TYR A 134 -9.77 5.32 19.81
CA TYR A 134 -8.86 6.46 19.81
C TYR A 134 -7.77 6.35 20.88
N GLU A 135 -8.09 5.87 22.06
CA GLU A 135 -7.09 5.60 23.12
C GLU A 135 -6.04 4.60 22.66
N LYS A 136 -6.46 3.50 22.01
CA LYS A 136 -5.55 2.51 21.43
C LYS A 136 -4.67 3.11 20.33
N ALA A 137 -5.28 3.88 19.42
CA ALA A 137 -4.56 4.54 18.33
C ALA A 137 -3.53 5.56 18.85
N ALA A 138 -3.89 6.35 19.87
CA ALA A 138 -2.97 7.28 20.51
C ALA A 138 -1.81 6.56 21.20
N LYS A 139 -2.09 5.44 21.89
CA LYS A 139 -1.05 4.61 22.51
C LYS A 139 -0.09 4.02 21.47
N VAL A 140 -0.59 3.54 20.33
CA VAL A 140 0.27 3.06 19.23
C VAL A 140 1.14 4.18 18.69
N THR A 141 0.59 5.39 18.49
CA THR A 141 1.37 6.54 18.05
C THR A 141 2.51 6.86 19.01
N GLU A 142 2.24 6.86 20.32
CA GLU A 142 3.29 7.12 21.31
C GLU A 142 4.35 6.02 21.35
N LEU A 143 3.96 4.75 21.13
CA LEU A 143 4.91 3.63 21.03
C LEU A 143 5.80 3.72 19.78
N LEU A 144 5.31 4.32 18.69
CA LEU A 144 6.07 4.51 17.46
C LEU A 144 7.00 5.72 17.50
N LYS A 145 6.74 6.67 18.42
CA LYS A 145 7.50 7.91 18.53
C LYS A 145 8.98 7.62 18.78
N GLY A 146 9.82 8.15 17.91
CA GLY A 146 11.28 7.98 18.00
C GLY A 146 11.78 6.56 17.75
N ARG A 147 10.91 5.63 17.34
CA ARG A 147 11.31 4.29 16.94
C ARG A 147 11.51 4.23 15.44
N MET A 148 12.76 4.06 15.02
CA MET A 148 13.09 3.71 13.64
C MET A 148 13.08 2.19 13.53
N PRO A 149 12.43 1.60 12.50
CA PRO A 149 12.60 0.18 12.21
C PRO A 149 14.07 -0.11 11.96
N SER A 150 14.56 -1.27 12.42
CA SER A 150 15.90 -1.70 12.04
C SER A 150 15.96 -1.93 10.53
N GLU A 151 17.10 -1.71 9.89
CA GLU A 151 17.28 -1.94 8.46
C GLU A 151 16.89 -3.36 8.05
N GLU A 152 17.12 -4.34 8.93
CA GLU A 152 16.75 -5.75 8.72
C GLU A 152 15.24 -5.97 8.61
N LEU A 153 14.44 -5.10 9.22
CA LEU A 153 12.97 -5.15 9.22
C LEU A 153 12.34 -4.22 8.19
N THR A 154 13.15 -3.47 7.45
CA THR A 154 12.66 -2.61 6.37
C THR A 154 12.73 -3.32 5.03
N GLY A 155 11.80 -3.00 4.15
CA GLY A 155 11.73 -3.59 2.81
C GLY A 155 10.62 -2.96 2.00
N PHE A 156 10.51 -3.39 0.76
CA PHE A 156 9.43 -2.95 -0.09
C PHE A 156 8.13 -3.65 0.30
N CYS A 157 7.07 -2.88 0.38
CA CYS A 157 5.72 -3.37 0.64
C CYS A 157 4.85 -3.13 -0.59
N HIS A 158 3.86 -4.01 -0.80
CA HIS A 158 2.87 -3.85 -1.85
C HIS A 158 2.10 -2.51 -1.71
N GLY A 159 1.82 -2.09 -0.49
CA GLY A 159 1.18 -0.80 -0.18
C GLY A 159 -0.35 -0.81 -0.26
N ASP A 160 -0.95 -1.74 -1.01
CA ASP A 160 -2.40 -1.90 -1.17
C ASP A 160 -2.79 -3.38 -1.34
N TYR A 161 -2.32 -4.22 -0.41
CA TYR A 161 -2.54 -5.67 -0.46
C TYR A 161 -3.94 -6.01 0.09
N ASN A 162 -4.89 -6.14 -0.80
CA ASN A 162 -6.29 -6.50 -0.51
C ASN A 162 -6.76 -7.59 -1.48
N GLN A 163 -7.97 -8.16 -1.24
CA GLN A 163 -8.48 -9.29 -2.02
C GLN A 163 -8.63 -9.01 -3.53
N HIS A 164 -8.83 -7.78 -3.94
CA HIS A 164 -8.99 -7.41 -5.35
C HIS A 164 -7.65 -7.34 -6.10
N ASN A 165 -6.55 -7.26 -5.35
CA ASN A 165 -5.19 -7.19 -5.89
C ASN A 165 -4.44 -8.53 -5.74
N VAL A 166 -5.17 -9.62 -5.44
CA VAL A 166 -4.64 -10.99 -5.33
C VAL A 166 -5.53 -11.91 -6.15
N ILE A 167 -4.94 -12.58 -7.16
CA ILE A 167 -5.61 -13.45 -8.11
C ILE A 167 -5.02 -14.86 -8.02
#